data_90ab9801f3d1ccc262cb5f7544c92c51
#
_entry.id   90ab9801f3d1ccc262cb5f7544c92c51
#
_cell.length_a   1.000
_cell.length_b   1.000
_cell.length_c   1.000
_cell.angle_alpha   90.00
_cell.angle_beta   90.00
_cell.angle_gamma   90.00
#
_symmetry.space_group_name_H-M   'P 1'
#
loop_
_entity.id
_entity.type
_entity.pdbx_description
1 polymer ?
#
loop_
_entity_poly.entity_id
_entity_poly.type
_entity_poly.pdbx_seq_one_letter_code
_entity_poly.pdbx_strand_id
1 'polypeptide(L)'
;MMNTTDYENIWQASLIHVTDEFSLPPVVLQAGEAIIGTLGNFSVSTGKAKAKKTFNVSAIVAAALVNGQVLEYQASFPESKRTILYFDTEQSPYHCQLVMQRILKLAKMPIDKEPQNLKF
;
A
#
# COMPACT_ATOMS: atom_id res chain seq x y z
N MET A 1 -19.01 -10.27 28.62
CA MET A 1 -19.06 -8.82 28.79
C MET A 1 -17.88 -8.33 29.61
N MET A 2 -17.19 -7.33 29.15
CA MET A 2 -16.03 -6.77 29.86
C MET A 2 -16.48 -5.95 31.06
N ASN A 3 -15.79 -6.06 32.18
CA ASN A 3 -16.02 -5.25 33.37
C ASN A 3 -15.14 -3.97 33.34
N THR A 4 -15.32 -3.08 34.33
CA THR A 4 -14.57 -1.82 34.44
C THR A 4 -13.05 -2.04 34.48
N THR A 5 -12.59 -3.10 35.17
CA THR A 5 -11.17 -3.44 35.27
C THR A 5 -10.59 -3.82 33.92
N ASP A 6 -11.37 -4.56 33.09
CA ASP A 6 -10.91 -4.93 31.75
C ASP A 6 -10.75 -3.71 30.84
N TYR A 7 -11.69 -2.76 30.89
CA TYR A 7 -11.59 -1.51 30.14
C TYR A 7 -10.38 -0.69 30.58
N GLU A 8 -10.16 -0.59 31.88
CA GLU A 8 -9.00 0.14 32.42
C GLU A 8 -7.68 -0.52 32.00
N ASN A 9 -7.60 -1.85 32.03
CA ASN A 9 -6.41 -2.57 31.58
C ASN A 9 -6.13 -2.33 30.08
N ILE A 10 -7.17 -2.33 29.25
CA ILE A 10 -7.05 -2.02 27.81
C ILE A 10 -6.54 -0.59 27.64
N TRP A 11 -7.08 0.37 28.39
CA TRP A 11 -6.67 1.76 28.34
C TRP A 11 -5.18 1.90 28.72
N GLN A 12 -4.77 1.32 29.83
CA GLN A 12 -3.36 1.38 30.28
C GLN A 12 -2.43 0.74 29.26
N ALA A 13 -2.82 -0.40 28.68
CA ALA A 13 -2.00 -1.09 27.70
C ALA A 13 -1.86 -0.31 26.37
N SER A 14 -2.81 0.56 26.05
CA SER A 14 -2.78 1.35 24.82
C SER A 14 -2.08 2.70 24.97
N LEU A 15 -1.73 3.11 26.18
CA LEU A 15 -1.03 4.37 26.39
C LEU A 15 0.42 4.28 25.89
N ILE A 16 0.88 5.36 25.25
CA ILE A 16 2.26 5.52 24.83
C ILE A 16 2.92 6.55 25.74
N HIS A 17 4.05 6.18 26.32
CA HIS A 17 4.81 7.05 27.21
C HIS A 17 6.03 7.63 26.50
N VAL A 18 6.42 8.82 26.87
CA VAL A 18 7.58 9.52 26.30
C VAL A 18 8.88 8.69 26.41
N THR A 19 8.96 7.86 27.44
CA THR A 19 10.15 7.03 27.70
C THR A 19 10.10 5.66 27.01
N ASP A 20 9.01 5.34 26.33
CA ASP A 20 8.90 4.08 25.61
C ASP A 20 9.90 4.03 24.46
N GLU A 21 10.44 2.85 24.19
CA GLU A 21 11.35 2.61 23.09
C GLU A 21 10.69 1.68 22.08
N PHE A 22 10.67 2.12 20.81
CA PHE A 22 10.10 1.34 19.73
C PHE A 22 11.11 1.21 18.60
N SER A 23 11.13 0.04 17.95
CA SER A 23 11.85 -0.12 16.69
C SER A 23 11.09 0.54 15.55
N LEU A 24 11.81 1.01 14.53
CA LEU A 24 11.19 1.47 13.31
C LEU A 24 10.41 0.31 12.68
N PRO A 25 9.11 0.48 12.34
CA PRO A 25 8.38 -0.54 11.60
C PRO A 25 9.09 -0.87 10.28
N PRO A 26 9.00 -2.12 9.78
CA PRO A 26 9.62 -2.48 8.52
C PRO A 26 9.18 -1.55 7.39
N VAL A 27 10.12 -1.05 6.61
CA VAL A 27 9.86 -0.25 5.42
C VAL A 27 9.41 -1.17 4.30
N VAL A 28 8.22 -0.93 3.75
CA VAL A 28 7.64 -1.78 2.71
C VAL A 28 7.57 -1.08 1.36
N LEU A 29 7.66 0.24 1.32
CA LEU A 29 7.59 1.00 0.08
C LEU A 29 8.48 2.24 0.15
N GLN A 30 9.32 2.44 -0.86
CA GLN A 30 10.23 3.57 -0.99
C GLN A 30 10.15 4.18 -2.38
N ALA A 31 10.43 5.47 -2.48
CA ALA A 31 10.70 6.17 -3.73
C ALA A 31 12.11 6.74 -3.64
N GLY A 32 13.09 6.08 -4.29
CA GLY A 32 14.49 6.40 -4.07
C GLY A 32 14.87 6.19 -2.60
N GLU A 33 15.35 7.25 -1.95
CA GLU A 33 15.68 7.21 -0.52
C GLU A 33 14.51 7.60 0.40
N ALA A 34 13.40 8.08 -0.18
CA ALA A 34 12.25 8.51 0.60
C ALA A 34 11.39 7.30 0.99
N ILE A 35 11.07 7.22 2.27
CA ILE A 35 10.16 6.19 2.78
C ILE A 35 8.73 6.66 2.53
N ILE A 36 7.95 5.87 1.77
CA ILE A 36 6.54 6.16 1.49
C ILE A 36 5.62 5.38 2.41
N GLY A 37 5.98 4.15 2.72
CA GLY A 37 5.14 3.28 3.53
C GLY A 37 5.94 2.36 4.43
N THR A 38 5.41 2.17 5.64
CA THR A 38 5.90 1.19 6.60
C THR A 38 4.77 0.25 6.97
N LEU A 39 5.12 -0.95 7.42
CA LEU A 39 4.12 -1.96 7.78
C LEU A 39 3.22 -1.46 8.91
N GLY A 40 1.90 -1.61 8.74
CA GLY A 40 0.92 -1.19 9.73
C GLY A 40 0.55 0.29 9.70
N ASN A 41 1.02 1.03 8.71
CA ASN A 41 0.72 2.47 8.57
C ASN A 41 0.03 2.75 7.23
N PHE A 42 -0.41 3.99 7.06
CA PHE A 42 -1.01 4.42 5.80
C PHE A 42 -0.38 5.74 5.35
N SER A 43 -0.49 6.03 4.08
CA SER A 43 -0.05 7.29 3.50
C SER A 43 -1.10 7.84 2.55
N VAL A 44 -1.04 9.13 2.28
CA VAL A 44 -1.98 9.82 1.41
C VAL A 44 -1.20 10.50 0.29
N SER A 45 -1.64 10.25 -0.95
CA SER A 45 -1.13 10.94 -2.12
C SER A 45 -2.17 11.95 -2.59
N THR A 46 -1.79 13.20 -2.72
CA THR A 46 -2.68 14.28 -3.14
C THR A 46 -2.12 14.98 -4.37
N GLY A 47 -3.00 15.63 -5.11
CA GLY A 47 -2.62 16.41 -6.27
C GLY A 47 -3.83 16.95 -7.01
N LYS A 48 -3.59 17.90 -7.90
CA LYS A 48 -4.65 18.45 -8.74
C LYS A 48 -5.10 17.42 -9.79
N ALA A 49 -6.29 17.63 -10.37
CA ALA A 49 -6.96 16.69 -11.25
C ALA A 49 -6.12 16.19 -12.45
N LYS A 50 -5.10 16.95 -12.90
CA LYS A 50 -4.25 16.55 -14.03
C LYS A 50 -2.80 16.26 -13.63
N ALA A 51 -2.55 15.92 -12.37
CA ALA A 51 -1.19 15.82 -11.81
C ALA A 51 -0.58 14.41 -11.89
N LYS A 52 -1.03 13.54 -12.78
CA LYS A 52 -0.50 12.17 -12.96
C LYS A 52 -0.57 11.28 -11.70
N LYS A 53 -1.51 11.54 -10.80
CA LYS A 53 -1.69 10.72 -9.59
C LYS A 53 -1.92 9.25 -9.94
N THR A 54 -2.80 8.99 -10.89
CA THR A 54 -3.13 7.62 -11.30
C THR A 54 -1.92 6.88 -11.85
N PHE A 55 -1.07 7.57 -12.60
CA PHE A 55 0.17 6.97 -13.11
C PHE A 55 1.11 6.60 -11.96
N ASN A 56 1.32 7.51 -11.01
CA ASN A 56 2.18 7.25 -9.86
C ASN A 56 1.64 6.10 -9.00
N VAL A 57 0.34 6.08 -8.74
CA VAL A 57 -0.29 4.98 -8.00
C VAL A 57 -0.15 3.67 -8.77
N SER A 58 -0.30 3.69 -10.10
CA SER A 58 -0.08 2.50 -10.93
C SER A 58 1.34 1.95 -10.79
N ALA A 59 2.35 2.83 -10.78
CA ALA A 59 3.74 2.43 -10.60
C ALA A 59 3.99 1.85 -9.20
N ILE A 60 3.40 2.45 -8.17
CA ILE A 60 3.48 1.95 -6.79
C ILE A 60 2.85 0.55 -6.70
N VAL A 61 1.67 0.37 -7.26
CA VAL A 61 0.98 -0.93 -7.25
C VAL A 61 1.78 -1.97 -8.03
N ALA A 62 2.35 -1.57 -9.17
CA ALA A 62 3.21 -2.49 -9.95
C ALA A 62 4.44 -2.91 -9.15
N ALA A 63 5.09 -1.99 -8.44
CA ALA A 63 6.21 -2.32 -7.56
C ALA A 63 5.79 -3.29 -6.47
N ALA A 64 4.65 -3.06 -5.83
CA ALA A 64 4.11 -3.96 -4.81
C ALA A 64 3.75 -5.32 -5.40
N LEU A 65 3.22 -5.35 -6.61
CA LEU A 65 2.81 -6.58 -7.29
C LEU A 65 3.99 -7.52 -7.57
N VAL A 66 5.12 -6.96 -8.02
CA VAL A 66 6.34 -7.73 -8.27
C VAL A 66 7.20 -7.86 -7.01
N ASN A 67 6.89 -7.12 -5.96
CA ASN A 67 7.66 -7.02 -4.73
C ASN A 67 9.12 -6.66 -5.01
N GLY A 68 9.30 -5.63 -5.79
CA GLY A 68 10.62 -5.19 -6.27
C GLY A 68 10.55 -3.76 -6.77
N GLN A 69 11.39 -3.44 -7.73
CA GLN A 69 11.54 -2.09 -8.24
C GLN A 69 10.78 -1.90 -9.55
N VAL A 70 9.95 -0.84 -9.61
CA VAL A 70 9.30 -0.36 -10.82
C VAL A 70 9.49 1.16 -10.86
N LEU A 71 10.17 1.65 -11.89
CA LEU A 71 10.58 3.05 -12.00
C LEU A 71 11.36 3.46 -10.73
N GLU A 72 10.96 4.53 -10.06
CA GLU A 72 11.60 5.02 -8.84
C GLU A 72 11.11 4.33 -7.56
N TYR A 73 10.07 3.48 -7.66
CA TYR A 73 9.46 2.85 -6.51
C TYR A 73 10.04 1.47 -6.25
N GLN A 74 10.26 1.19 -4.98
CA GLN A 74 10.71 -0.12 -4.55
C GLN A 74 9.81 -0.63 -3.42
N ALA A 75 9.34 -1.87 -3.56
CA ALA A 75 8.50 -2.53 -2.58
C ALA A 75 9.21 -3.73 -1.98
N SER A 76 8.99 -3.94 -0.68
CA SER A 76 9.51 -5.10 0.04
C SER A 76 8.49 -5.47 1.11
N PHE A 77 7.55 -6.35 0.76
CA PHE A 77 6.49 -6.79 1.66
C PHE A 77 6.80 -8.18 2.21
N PRO A 78 6.45 -8.45 3.49
CA PRO A 78 6.52 -9.79 4.02
C PRO A 78 5.69 -10.76 3.19
N GLU A 79 6.09 -12.02 3.14
CA GLU A 79 5.43 -13.04 2.32
C GLU A 79 3.92 -13.16 2.60
N SER A 80 3.52 -12.98 3.86
CA SER A 80 2.11 -13.06 4.26
C SER A 80 1.30 -11.78 3.98
N LYS A 81 1.91 -10.72 3.41
CA LYS A 81 1.28 -9.41 3.25
C LYS A 81 1.40 -8.89 1.82
N ARG A 82 1.26 -9.76 0.82
CA ARG A 82 1.47 -9.41 -0.59
C ARG A 82 0.20 -9.31 -1.43
N THR A 83 -0.97 -9.52 -0.83
CA THR A 83 -2.24 -9.32 -1.52
C THR A 83 -2.55 -7.84 -1.59
N ILE A 84 -2.85 -7.34 -2.77
CA ILE A 84 -3.15 -5.95 -3.04
C ILE A 84 -4.62 -5.83 -3.38
N LEU A 85 -5.31 -4.93 -2.67
CA LEU A 85 -6.69 -4.58 -2.97
C LEU A 85 -6.70 -3.14 -3.51
N TYR A 86 -7.25 -2.98 -4.70
CA TYR A 86 -7.36 -1.68 -5.35
C TYR A 86 -8.84 -1.30 -5.45
N PHE A 87 -9.21 -0.18 -4.85
CA PHE A 87 -10.58 0.34 -4.89
C PHE A 87 -10.60 1.65 -5.65
N ASP A 88 -11.43 1.71 -6.69
CA ASP A 88 -11.65 2.92 -7.48
C ASP A 88 -13.14 3.24 -7.43
N THR A 89 -13.47 4.42 -6.90
CA THR A 89 -14.85 4.86 -6.72
C THR A 89 -15.28 5.94 -7.71
N GLU A 90 -14.39 6.36 -8.61
CA GLU A 90 -14.63 7.51 -9.49
C GLU A 90 -14.69 7.13 -10.97
N GLN A 91 -13.90 6.15 -11.40
CA GLN A 91 -13.78 5.80 -12.80
C GLN A 91 -14.73 4.68 -13.19
N SER A 92 -15.11 4.66 -14.47
CA SER A 92 -15.92 3.58 -15.03
C SER A 92 -15.11 2.28 -15.11
N PRO A 93 -15.78 1.11 -15.21
CA PRO A 93 -15.07 -0.17 -15.39
C PRO A 93 -14.11 -0.17 -16.57
N TYR A 94 -14.44 0.50 -17.66
CA TYR A 94 -13.55 0.62 -18.83
C TYR A 94 -12.22 1.29 -18.45
N HIS A 95 -12.27 2.42 -17.74
CA HIS A 95 -11.07 3.13 -17.32
C HIS A 95 -10.30 2.38 -16.23
N CYS A 96 -10.99 1.69 -15.33
CA CYS A 96 -10.36 0.83 -14.34
C CYS A 96 -9.59 -0.31 -15.01
N GLN A 97 -10.15 -0.90 -16.07
CA GLN A 97 -9.45 -1.93 -16.82
C GLN A 97 -8.18 -1.40 -17.49
N LEU A 98 -8.21 -0.17 -18.02
CA LEU A 98 -7.02 0.46 -18.59
C LEU A 98 -5.94 0.69 -17.52
N VAL A 99 -6.34 1.09 -16.31
CA VAL A 99 -5.41 1.24 -15.18
C VAL A 99 -4.80 -0.11 -14.82
N MET A 100 -5.61 -1.16 -14.72
CA MET A 100 -5.12 -2.51 -14.43
C MET A 100 -4.10 -2.96 -15.48
N GLN A 101 -4.40 -2.76 -16.76
CA GLN A 101 -3.49 -3.12 -17.85
C GLN A 101 -2.18 -2.33 -17.76
N ARG A 102 -2.24 -1.07 -17.38
CA ARG A 102 -1.04 -0.25 -17.17
C ARG A 102 -0.18 -0.80 -16.03
N ILE A 103 -0.82 -1.19 -14.94
CA ILE A 103 -0.12 -1.80 -13.80
C ILE A 103 0.62 -3.06 -14.26
N LEU A 104 -0.07 -3.93 -14.99
CA LEU A 104 0.53 -5.17 -15.49
C LEU A 104 1.68 -4.90 -16.44
N LYS A 105 1.55 -3.93 -17.34
CA LYS A 105 2.63 -3.54 -18.25
C LYS A 105 3.85 -3.00 -17.49
N LEU A 106 3.64 -2.16 -16.49
CA LEU A 106 4.73 -1.65 -15.65
C LEU A 106 5.40 -2.78 -14.86
N ALA A 107 4.63 -3.75 -14.43
CA ALA A 107 5.14 -4.93 -13.72
C ALA A 107 5.77 -5.97 -14.65
N LYS A 108 5.71 -5.75 -15.99
CA LYS A 108 6.17 -6.69 -17.02
C LYS A 108 5.47 -8.04 -16.93
N MET A 109 4.17 -8.00 -16.65
CA MET A 109 3.30 -9.17 -16.55
C MET A 109 2.34 -9.23 -17.75
N PRO A 110 1.83 -10.43 -18.13
CA PRO A 110 0.84 -10.54 -19.19
C PRO A 110 -0.44 -9.77 -18.89
N ILE A 111 -1.02 -9.12 -19.89
CA ILE A 111 -2.24 -8.34 -19.72
C ILE A 111 -3.50 -9.17 -19.94
N ASP A 112 -3.35 -10.44 -20.27
CA ASP A 112 -4.44 -11.39 -20.52
C ASP A 112 -4.68 -12.38 -19.38
N LYS A 113 -3.98 -12.20 -18.27
CA LYS A 113 -4.12 -13.02 -17.05
C LYS A 113 -4.26 -12.14 -15.82
N GLU A 114 -5.20 -12.48 -14.95
CA GLU A 114 -5.28 -11.84 -13.65
C GLU A 114 -4.18 -12.35 -12.73
N PRO A 115 -3.38 -11.46 -12.12
CA PRO A 115 -2.44 -11.89 -11.11
C PRO A 115 -3.18 -12.33 -9.85
N GLN A 116 -2.63 -13.32 -9.16
CA GLN A 116 -3.27 -13.89 -7.96
C GLN A 116 -3.33 -12.89 -6.79
N ASN A 117 -2.35 -12.01 -6.72
CA ASN A 117 -2.17 -11.11 -5.58
C ASN A 117 -2.66 -9.67 -5.83
N LEU A 118 -3.37 -9.44 -6.92
CA LEU A 118 -4.02 -8.14 -7.18
C LEU A 118 -5.51 -8.34 -7.40
N LYS A 119 -6.32 -7.64 -6.62
CA LYS A 119 -7.78 -7.59 -6.77
C LYS A 119 -8.18 -6.14 -7.01
N PHE A 120 -8.92 -5.94 -8.09
CA PHE A 120 -9.29 -4.60 -8.56
C PHE A 120 -10.77 -4.31 -8.38
#